data_5e0cbff14f4de613ee578f302cc32d65
#
_entry.id   5e0cbff14f4de613ee578f302cc32d65
#
_cell.length_a   1.000
_cell.length_b   1.000
_cell.length_c   1.000
_cell.angle_alpha   90.00
_cell.angle_beta   90.00
_cell.angle_gamma   90.00
#
_symmetry.space_group_name_H-M   'P 1'
#
loop_
_entity.id
_entity.type
_entity.pdbx_description
1 polymer ?
#
loop_
_entity_poly.entity_id
_entity_poly.type
_entity_poly.pdbx_seq_one_letter_code
_entity_poly.pdbx_strand_id
1 'polypeptide(L)'
;MKPTLVTGANGHVGNNLCRQLVARGERVRAMIRASADPAPLAGLDVEIARGDILDAGATASAVEGCGRVYHTAAGFLMWARDPERDIILPSVAGTRNVMEAAARAGVEKVVYTSSSGTIGHDGSVERPLNETHSNTEPHTHYLRGKIAAEHEAFAIARQTGLAMTSIHPGLILGPRFWKPSESVAQIVQFVNQGAPIYFDGGFSVVDVDDVARGAILAMERGRTGERYILAGENVTVKQLFALMAELTGLRAPSIKLPVGVLRVIAAGMELVSRVTGRRPMIDPSQVDEFGGRYAYFDNSKAVRELGYSFLSARETVRRTIAWIVERGFVTEQRRRVLRLDASVGAAANVPS
;
A
#
# COMPACT_ATOMS: atom_id res chain seq x y z
N MET A 1 -29.66 3.83 5.50
CA MET A 1 -28.51 2.92 5.30
C MET A 1 -27.50 3.24 6.41
N LYS A 2 -26.96 2.22 7.10
CA LYS A 2 -25.91 2.41 8.11
C LYS A 2 -24.64 2.93 7.42
N PRO A 3 -23.84 3.77 8.07
CA PRO A 3 -22.57 4.25 7.48
C PRO A 3 -21.56 3.11 7.32
N THR A 4 -20.67 3.28 6.34
CA THR A 4 -19.50 2.43 6.09
C THR A 4 -18.28 3.11 6.70
N LEU A 5 -17.58 2.47 7.63
CA LEU A 5 -16.34 3.00 8.22
C LEU A 5 -15.14 2.69 7.32
N VAL A 6 -14.31 3.70 7.07
CA VAL A 6 -12.97 3.53 6.49
C VAL A 6 -11.95 4.03 7.51
N THR A 7 -11.13 3.14 8.07
CA THR A 7 -10.02 3.54 8.93
C THR A 7 -8.82 3.93 8.08
N GLY A 8 -8.02 4.91 8.52
CA GLY A 8 -6.89 5.40 7.71
C GLY A 8 -7.34 6.14 6.44
N ALA A 9 -8.52 6.76 6.50
CA ALA A 9 -9.21 7.36 5.37
C ALA A 9 -8.42 8.48 4.65
N ASN A 10 -7.48 9.14 5.31
CA ASN A 10 -6.61 10.15 4.68
C ASN A 10 -5.32 9.57 4.07
N GLY A 11 -5.11 8.24 4.16
CA GLY A 11 -4.01 7.52 3.50
C GLY A 11 -4.24 7.34 2.01
N HIS A 12 -3.22 6.82 1.28
CA HIS A 12 -3.30 6.64 -0.17
C HIS A 12 -4.47 5.73 -0.59
N VAL A 13 -4.59 4.55 0.03
CA VAL A 13 -5.70 3.62 -0.25
C VAL A 13 -7.02 4.15 0.30
N GLY A 14 -7.04 4.57 1.58
CA GLY A 14 -8.26 5.01 2.26
C GLY A 14 -8.94 6.19 1.58
N ASN A 15 -8.18 7.19 1.14
CA ASN A 15 -8.71 8.34 0.41
C ASN A 15 -9.35 7.94 -0.93
N ASN A 16 -8.68 7.13 -1.73
CA ASN A 16 -9.21 6.66 -3.00
C ASN A 16 -10.45 5.76 -2.81
N LEU A 17 -10.47 4.97 -1.75
CA LEU A 17 -11.63 4.16 -1.36
C LEU A 17 -12.81 5.04 -0.93
N CYS A 18 -12.60 6.05 -0.08
CA CYS A 18 -13.66 6.99 0.31
C CYS A 18 -14.28 7.67 -0.91
N ARG A 19 -13.48 8.12 -1.88
CA ARG A 19 -13.97 8.73 -3.13
C ARG A 19 -14.88 7.79 -3.91
N GLN A 20 -14.47 6.54 -4.09
CA GLN A 20 -15.26 5.56 -4.82
C GLN A 20 -16.55 5.19 -4.08
N LEU A 21 -16.53 5.07 -2.76
CA LEU A 21 -17.73 4.80 -1.94
C LEU A 21 -18.73 5.97 -2.00
N VAL A 22 -18.26 7.22 -1.85
CA VAL A 22 -19.10 8.43 -1.97
C VAL A 22 -19.70 8.54 -3.38
N ALA A 23 -18.92 8.30 -4.44
CA ALA A 23 -19.40 8.31 -5.83
C ALA A 23 -20.49 7.24 -6.08
N ARG A 24 -20.55 6.19 -5.26
CA ARG A 24 -21.60 5.15 -5.29
C ARG A 24 -22.82 5.50 -4.42
N GLY A 25 -22.81 6.66 -3.77
CA GLY A 25 -23.89 7.10 -2.87
C GLY A 25 -23.86 6.45 -1.49
N GLU A 26 -22.73 5.83 -1.09
CA GLU A 26 -22.59 5.27 0.25
C GLU A 26 -22.35 6.37 1.29
N ARG A 27 -22.93 6.23 2.47
CA ARG A 27 -22.60 7.07 3.63
C ARG A 27 -21.28 6.59 4.21
N VAL A 28 -20.27 7.45 4.14
CA VAL A 28 -18.91 7.10 4.58
C VAL A 28 -18.57 7.81 5.88
N ARG A 29 -18.14 7.05 6.90
CA ARG A 29 -17.44 7.57 8.06
C ARG A 29 -15.94 7.36 7.87
N ALA A 30 -15.19 8.45 7.79
CA ALA A 30 -13.77 8.48 7.53
C ALA A 30 -13.00 8.64 8.85
N MET A 31 -12.39 7.56 9.35
CA MET A 31 -11.58 7.63 10.57
C MET A 31 -10.15 8.03 10.24
N ILE A 32 -9.71 9.14 10.83
CA ILE A 32 -8.37 9.68 10.72
C ILE A 32 -7.81 10.03 12.10
N ARG A 33 -6.50 9.99 12.27
CA ARG A 33 -5.87 10.37 13.54
C ARG A 33 -6.19 11.82 13.90
N ALA A 34 -6.26 12.13 15.20
CA ALA A 34 -6.60 13.48 15.69
C ALA A 34 -5.67 14.55 15.10
N SER A 35 -4.36 14.27 14.98
CA SER A 35 -3.35 15.15 14.41
C SER A 35 -3.25 15.13 12.89
N ALA A 36 -4.06 14.28 12.20
CA ALA A 36 -3.95 14.13 10.76
C ALA A 36 -4.65 15.28 10.02
N ASP A 37 -4.04 15.69 8.91
CA ASP A 37 -4.63 16.64 7.97
C ASP A 37 -5.83 16.01 7.25
N PRO A 38 -7.03 16.61 7.31
CA PRO A 38 -8.20 16.15 6.60
C PRO A 38 -8.22 16.53 5.10
N ALA A 39 -7.29 17.38 4.66
CA ALA A 39 -7.26 17.90 3.29
C ALA A 39 -7.35 16.83 2.19
N PRO A 40 -6.82 15.58 2.34
CA PRO A 40 -7.04 14.52 1.36
C PRO A 40 -8.51 14.17 1.11
N LEU A 41 -9.38 14.46 2.08
CA LEU A 41 -10.82 14.18 2.04
C LEU A 41 -11.66 15.42 1.69
N ALA A 42 -11.01 16.56 1.43
CA ALA A 42 -11.71 17.80 1.08
C ALA A 42 -12.62 17.60 -0.15
N GLY A 43 -13.83 18.18 -0.09
CA GLY A 43 -14.82 18.07 -1.15
C GLY A 43 -15.59 16.73 -1.19
N LEU A 44 -15.29 15.79 -0.30
CA LEU A 44 -16.06 14.55 -0.16
C LEU A 44 -17.15 14.71 0.91
N ASP A 45 -18.33 14.19 0.62
CA ASP A 45 -19.41 14.08 1.60
C ASP A 45 -19.14 12.88 2.53
N VAL A 46 -18.30 13.10 3.55
CA VAL A 46 -17.91 12.08 4.53
C VAL A 46 -18.02 12.62 5.95
N GLU A 47 -18.44 11.77 6.86
CA GLU A 47 -18.40 12.02 8.30
C GLU A 47 -16.98 11.78 8.81
N ILE A 48 -16.29 12.81 9.32
CA ILE A 48 -14.95 12.66 9.89
C ILE A 48 -15.03 12.17 11.33
N ALA A 49 -14.51 10.96 11.58
CA ALA A 49 -14.27 10.43 12.92
C ALA A 49 -12.79 10.64 13.31
N ARG A 50 -12.54 11.40 14.38
CA ARG A 50 -11.19 11.67 14.88
C ARG A 50 -10.79 10.65 15.94
N GLY A 51 -9.74 9.85 15.68
CA GLY A 51 -9.24 8.85 16.62
C GLY A 51 -8.04 8.08 16.09
N ASP A 52 -7.26 7.50 17.00
CA ASP A 52 -6.20 6.55 16.66
C ASP A 52 -6.72 5.13 16.87
N ILE A 53 -6.42 4.21 15.95
CA ILE A 53 -6.78 2.80 16.10
C ILE A 53 -6.10 2.14 17.30
N LEU A 54 -5.04 2.73 17.85
CA LEU A 54 -4.41 2.30 19.10
C LEU A 54 -5.25 2.66 20.34
N ASP A 55 -6.16 3.59 20.22
CA ASP A 55 -7.15 3.93 21.28
C ASP A 55 -8.42 3.09 21.05
N ALA A 56 -8.63 2.11 21.92
CA ALA A 56 -9.78 1.21 21.86
C ALA A 56 -11.12 1.96 22.02
N GLY A 57 -11.17 3.02 22.84
CA GLY A 57 -12.38 3.83 23.05
C GLY A 57 -12.71 4.65 21.80
N ALA A 58 -11.73 5.36 21.23
CA ALA A 58 -11.92 6.11 20.01
C ALA A 58 -12.30 5.19 18.84
N THR A 59 -11.70 3.99 18.77
CA THR A 59 -12.03 2.99 17.76
C THR A 59 -13.44 2.48 17.91
N ALA A 60 -13.88 2.15 19.13
CA ALA A 60 -15.25 1.70 19.40
C ALA A 60 -16.27 2.76 18.99
N SER A 61 -16.03 4.03 19.36
CA SER A 61 -16.91 5.16 18.97
C SER A 61 -16.96 5.36 17.45
N ALA A 62 -15.84 5.18 16.74
CA ALA A 62 -15.81 5.29 15.28
C ALA A 62 -16.59 4.16 14.59
N VAL A 63 -16.58 2.95 15.13
CA VAL A 63 -17.29 1.76 14.60
C VAL A 63 -18.78 1.79 14.95
N GLU A 64 -19.16 2.43 16.04
CA GLU A 64 -20.54 2.43 16.53
C GLU A 64 -21.55 2.84 15.46
N GLY A 65 -22.59 2.04 15.27
CA GLY A 65 -23.65 2.25 14.29
C GLY A 65 -23.28 1.99 12.83
N CYS A 66 -22.02 1.62 12.54
CA CYS A 66 -21.59 1.26 11.19
C CYS A 66 -22.09 -0.13 10.80
N GLY A 67 -22.44 -0.30 9.52
CA GLY A 67 -22.81 -1.60 8.96
C GLY A 67 -21.60 -2.38 8.43
N ARG A 68 -20.60 -1.68 7.89
CA ARG A 68 -19.44 -2.25 7.23
C ARG A 68 -18.16 -1.53 7.63
N VAL A 69 -17.03 -2.22 7.60
CA VAL A 69 -15.72 -1.62 7.92
C VAL A 69 -14.70 -2.00 6.86
N TYR A 70 -14.02 -1.00 6.32
CA TYR A 70 -12.77 -1.17 5.57
C TYR A 70 -11.61 -0.77 6.48
N HIS A 71 -10.85 -1.75 6.91
CA HIS A 71 -9.68 -1.50 7.73
C HIS A 71 -8.44 -1.31 6.84
N THR A 72 -8.18 -0.05 6.47
CA THR A 72 -7.00 0.32 5.67
C THR A 72 -5.92 1.01 6.50
N ALA A 73 -6.21 1.36 7.75
CA ALA A 73 -5.23 1.95 8.66
C ALA A 73 -4.11 0.96 8.95
N ALA A 74 -2.88 1.38 8.70
CA ALA A 74 -1.68 0.67 9.10
C ALA A 74 -0.55 1.69 9.33
N GLY A 75 0.32 1.42 10.28
CA GLY A 75 1.59 2.10 10.36
C GLY A 75 2.49 1.60 9.22
N PHE A 76 2.70 2.41 8.17
CA PHE A 76 3.67 2.09 7.13
C PHE A 76 5.02 2.68 7.51
N LEU A 77 5.71 2.00 8.43
CA LEU A 77 7.03 2.37 8.89
C LEU A 77 7.99 1.21 8.61
N MET A 78 8.96 1.43 7.71
CA MET A 78 9.91 0.39 7.31
C MET A 78 11.08 0.29 8.27
N TRP A 79 11.35 1.33 9.04
CA TRP A 79 12.47 1.40 9.97
C TRP A 79 12.10 2.16 11.24
N ALA A 80 12.52 1.66 12.40
CA ALA A 80 12.44 2.33 13.69
C ALA A 80 13.64 1.93 14.56
N ARG A 81 13.95 2.71 15.58
CA ARG A 81 15.00 2.36 16.58
C ARG A 81 14.58 1.16 17.42
N ASP A 82 13.32 1.07 17.77
CA ASP A 82 12.70 -0.05 18.47
C ASP A 82 11.57 -0.59 17.61
N PRO A 83 11.87 -1.53 16.68
CA PRO A 83 10.87 -2.00 15.72
C PRO A 83 9.73 -2.79 16.38
N GLU A 84 9.99 -3.46 17.49
CA GLU A 84 8.93 -4.18 18.22
C GLU A 84 7.89 -3.20 18.73
N ARG A 85 8.33 -2.17 19.45
CA ARG A 85 7.47 -1.16 20.05
C ARG A 85 6.81 -0.24 19.01
N ASP A 86 7.55 0.16 17.97
CA ASP A 86 7.13 1.24 17.09
C ASP A 86 6.47 0.73 15.78
N ILE A 87 6.63 -0.56 15.44
CA ILE A 87 6.10 -1.16 14.20
C ILE A 87 5.19 -2.35 14.49
N ILE A 88 5.71 -3.40 15.18
CA ILE A 88 5.02 -4.69 15.29
C ILE A 88 3.83 -4.57 16.25
N LEU A 89 4.08 -4.19 17.50
CA LEU A 89 3.03 -4.07 18.50
C LEU A 89 1.90 -3.13 18.09
N PRO A 90 2.15 -1.91 17.54
CA PRO A 90 1.09 -1.04 17.07
C PRO A 90 0.26 -1.65 15.92
N SER A 91 0.89 -2.41 15.02
CA SER A 91 0.18 -3.08 13.94
C SER A 91 -0.83 -4.11 14.46
N VAL A 92 -0.42 -4.91 15.45
CA VAL A 92 -1.28 -5.92 16.08
C VAL A 92 -2.35 -5.27 16.94
N ALA A 93 -1.96 -4.33 17.82
CA ALA A 93 -2.90 -3.69 18.75
C ALA A 93 -4.00 -2.88 18.00
N GLY A 94 -3.61 -2.12 16.98
CA GLY A 94 -4.56 -1.36 16.18
C GLY A 94 -5.54 -2.27 15.44
N THR A 95 -5.05 -3.37 14.87
CA THR A 95 -5.90 -4.36 14.20
C THR A 95 -6.86 -5.02 15.20
N ARG A 96 -6.36 -5.44 16.37
CA ARG A 96 -7.19 -6.00 17.45
C ARG A 96 -8.34 -5.06 17.81
N ASN A 97 -8.04 -3.81 18.12
CA ASN A 97 -9.03 -2.82 18.51
C ASN A 97 -10.15 -2.67 17.46
N VAL A 98 -9.80 -2.58 16.18
CA VAL A 98 -10.79 -2.45 15.09
C VAL A 98 -11.63 -3.72 14.96
N MET A 99 -11.01 -4.90 14.97
CA MET A 99 -11.71 -6.17 14.81
C MET A 99 -12.65 -6.47 15.97
N GLU A 100 -12.21 -6.24 17.23
CA GLU A 100 -13.04 -6.41 18.40
C GLU A 100 -14.19 -5.38 18.47
N ALA A 101 -13.92 -4.12 18.11
CA ALA A 101 -14.97 -3.10 18.04
C ALA A 101 -16.01 -3.46 16.98
N ALA A 102 -15.59 -3.94 15.81
CA ALA A 102 -16.49 -4.40 14.75
C ALA A 102 -17.35 -5.58 15.20
N ALA A 103 -16.76 -6.55 15.89
CA ALA A 103 -17.48 -7.70 16.42
C ALA A 103 -18.51 -7.27 17.48
N ARG A 104 -18.13 -6.43 18.45
CA ARG A 104 -19.03 -5.92 19.51
C ARG A 104 -20.17 -5.08 18.96
N ALA A 105 -19.93 -4.29 17.91
CA ALA A 105 -20.95 -3.44 17.29
C ALA A 105 -21.88 -4.19 16.31
N GLY A 106 -21.66 -5.47 16.08
CA GLY A 106 -22.47 -6.26 15.14
C GLY A 106 -22.30 -5.79 13.69
N VAL A 107 -21.09 -5.43 13.29
CA VAL A 107 -20.74 -5.07 11.91
C VAL A 107 -20.98 -6.29 11.01
N GLU A 108 -21.61 -6.06 9.87
CA GLU A 108 -21.99 -7.13 8.93
C GLU A 108 -20.74 -7.82 8.32
N LYS A 109 -19.73 -7.01 7.96
CA LYS A 109 -18.48 -7.53 7.37
C LYS A 109 -17.34 -6.53 7.49
N VAL A 110 -16.12 -7.05 7.63
CA VAL A 110 -14.86 -6.30 7.57
C VAL A 110 -14.07 -6.71 6.33
N VAL A 111 -13.58 -5.74 5.56
CA VAL A 111 -12.48 -5.95 4.60
C VAL A 111 -11.19 -5.45 5.23
N TYR A 112 -10.30 -6.40 5.51
CA TYR A 112 -8.99 -6.14 6.10
C TYR A 112 -7.93 -5.94 5.02
N THR A 113 -7.22 -4.83 5.04
CA THR A 113 -6.12 -4.57 4.09
C THR A 113 -4.80 -5.08 4.66
N SER A 114 -4.37 -6.24 4.19
CA SER A 114 -3.07 -6.83 4.46
C SER A 114 -2.01 -6.31 3.46
N SER A 115 -1.14 -7.16 2.98
CA SER A 115 -0.09 -6.87 2.01
C SER A 115 0.22 -8.14 1.20
N SER A 116 0.54 -8.01 -0.06
CA SER A 116 1.07 -9.14 -0.83
C SER A 116 2.39 -9.69 -0.26
N GLY A 117 3.13 -8.87 0.48
CA GLY A 117 4.34 -9.32 1.18
C GLY A 117 4.07 -10.38 2.26
N THR A 118 2.82 -10.53 2.77
CA THR A 118 2.45 -11.62 3.68
C THR A 118 2.29 -12.95 2.94
N ILE A 119 2.16 -12.91 1.62
CA ILE A 119 2.15 -14.08 0.74
C ILE A 119 3.58 -14.57 0.47
N GLY A 120 4.51 -13.65 0.17
CA GLY A 120 5.92 -13.96 -0.08
C GLY A 120 6.56 -13.11 -1.17
N HIS A 121 7.85 -13.39 -1.46
CA HIS A 121 8.64 -12.68 -2.47
C HIS A 121 9.42 -13.62 -3.40
N ASP A 122 9.18 -14.93 -3.35
CA ASP A 122 9.93 -15.93 -4.11
C ASP A 122 9.11 -16.48 -5.29
N GLY A 123 8.32 -15.62 -5.92
CA GLY A 123 7.63 -15.93 -7.16
C GLY A 123 8.56 -15.90 -8.38
N SER A 124 8.07 -16.38 -9.50
CA SER A 124 8.70 -16.22 -10.82
C SER A 124 7.64 -15.95 -11.88
N VAL A 125 8.08 -15.72 -13.11
CA VAL A 125 7.14 -15.58 -14.24
C VAL A 125 6.36 -16.85 -14.45
N GLU A 126 7.02 -18.02 -14.33
CA GLU A 126 6.42 -19.35 -14.54
C GLU A 126 5.61 -19.82 -13.34
N ARG A 127 5.93 -19.32 -12.14
CA ARG A 127 5.29 -19.70 -10.87
C ARG A 127 5.05 -18.48 -10.00
N PRO A 128 4.09 -17.62 -10.37
CA PRO A 128 3.69 -16.53 -9.50
C PRO A 128 3.03 -17.07 -8.23
N LEU A 129 3.21 -16.35 -7.13
CA LEU A 129 2.62 -16.73 -5.85
C LEU A 129 1.11 -16.42 -5.84
N ASN A 130 0.34 -17.25 -5.14
CA ASN A 130 -1.09 -17.08 -4.96
C ASN A 130 -1.49 -17.15 -3.48
N GLU A 131 -2.76 -17.07 -3.18
CA GLU A 131 -3.31 -17.02 -1.82
C GLU A 131 -3.05 -18.26 -0.96
N THR A 132 -2.57 -19.36 -1.55
CA THR A 132 -2.19 -20.57 -0.78
C THR A 132 -0.80 -20.47 -0.15
N HIS A 133 0.00 -19.48 -0.60
CA HIS A 133 1.34 -19.26 -0.07
C HIS A 133 1.28 -18.33 1.16
N SER A 134 2.33 -18.41 1.98
CA SER A 134 2.54 -17.53 3.14
C SER A 134 4.02 -17.25 3.31
N ASN A 135 4.36 -16.00 3.60
CA ASN A 135 5.73 -15.60 3.91
C ASN A 135 6.10 -16.10 5.31
N THR A 136 6.92 -17.13 5.36
CA THR A 136 7.40 -17.75 6.62
C THR A 136 8.70 -17.16 7.11
N GLU A 137 9.41 -16.40 6.28
CA GLU A 137 10.72 -15.82 6.58
C GLU A 137 10.76 -14.31 6.23
N PRO A 138 9.93 -13.47 6.88
CA PRO A 138 9.94 -12.04 6.65
C PRO A 138 11.22 -11.39 7.19
N HIS A 139 11.96 -10.68 6.35
CA HIS A 139 13.18 -9.99 6.74
C HIS A 139 12.89 -8.60 7.32
N THR A 140 11.87 -7.90 6.82
CA THR A 140 11.54 -6.56 7.32
C THR A 140 10.61 -6.60 8.53
N HIS A 141 10.81 -5.69 9.48
CA HIS A 141 9.93 -5.55 10.65
C HIS A 141 8.50 -5.15 10.25
N TYR A 142 8.36 -4.38 9.17
CA TYR A 142 7.06 -4.06 8.59
C TYR A 142 6.27 -5.33 8.24
N LEU A 143 6.87 -6.28 7.53
CA LEU A 143 6.18 -7.52 7.16
C LEU A 143 5.92 -8.43 8.36
N ARG A 144 6.83 -8.48 9.33
CA ARG A 144 6.58 -9.19 10.60
C ARG A 144 5.33 -8.63 11.28
N GLY A 145 5.21 -7.30 11.36
CA GLY A 145 4.03 -6.63 11.92
C GLY A 145 2.76 -6.91 11.11
N LYS A 146 2.85 -6.90 9.77
CA LYS A 146 1.70 -7.21 8.89
C LYS A 146 1.23 -8.65 9.01
N ILE A 147 2.14 -9.62 9.07
CA ILE A 147 1.83 -11.04 9.25
C ILE A 147 1.18 -11.26 10.62
N ALA A 148 1.76 -10.71 11.69
CA ALA A 148 1.20 -10.83 13.04
C ALA A 148 -0.19 -10.20 13.13
N ALA A 149 -0.39 -9.01 12.56
CA ALA A 149 -1.68 -8.33 12.54
C ALA A 149 -2.73 -9.09 11.70
N GLU A 150 -2.34 -9.69 10.58
CA GLU A 150 -3.22 -10.53 9.77
C GLU A 150 -3.68 -11.77 10.54
N HIS A 151 -2.75 -12.46 11.20
CA HIS A 151 -3.09 -13.61 12.05
C HIS A 151 -4.06 -13.22 13.17
N GLU A 152 -3.83 -12.08 13.82
CA GLU A 152 -4.72 -11.55 14.86
C GLU A 152 -6.12 -11.25 14.30
N ALA A 153 -6.22 -10.60 13.14
CA ALA A 153 -7.50 -10.31 12.50
C ALA A 153 -8.29 -11.60 12.21
N PHE A 154 -7.63 -12.62 11.63
CA PHE A 154 -8.27 -13.91 11.36
C PHE A 154 -8.64 -14.66 12.64
N ALA A 155 -7.83 -14.58 13.70
CA ALA A 155 -8.11 -15.20 14.99
C ALA A 155 -9.40 -14.61 15.63
N ILE A 156 -9.48 -13.27 15.69
CA ILE A 156 -10.65 -12.58 16.23
C ILE A 156 -11.90 -12.87 15.39
N ALA A 157 -11.79 -12.81 14.05
CA ALA A 157 -12.91 -13.12 13.17
C ALA A 157 -13.48 -14.53 13.41
N ARG A 158 -12.61 -15.54 13.56
CA ARG A 158 -13.02 -16.92 13.87
C ARG A 158 -13.65 -17.04 15.25
N GLN A 159 -13.07 -16.39 16.29
CA GLN A 159 -13.55 -16.47 17.67
C GLN A 159 -14.91 -15.81 17.85
N THR A 160 -15.16 -14.71 17.13
CA THR A 160 -16.35 -13.89 17.28
C THR A 160 -17.44 -14.18 16.25
N GLY A 161 -17.14 -14.95 15.21
CA GLY A 161 -18.04 -15.15 14.07
C GLY A 161 -18.16 -13.93 13.16
N LEU A 162 -17.29 -12.90 13.31
CA LEU A 162 -17.31 -11.72 12.47
C LEU A 162 -16.92 -12.08 11.02
N ALA A 163 -17.79 -11.76 10.07
CA ALA A 163 -17.47 -11.95 8.67
C ALA A 163 -16.29 -11.04 8.28
N MET A 164 -15.21 -11.64 7.80
CA MET A 164 -14.01 -10.92 7.33
C MET A 164 -13.48 -11.50 6.04
N THR A 165 -13.05 -10.61 5.16
CA THR A 165 -12.29 -10.95 3.95
C THR A 165 -11.01 -10.14 3.96
N SER A 166 -9.86 -10.72 3.65
CA SER A 166 -8.63 -9.95 3.55
C SER A 166 -8.21 -9.70 2.10
N ILE A 167 -7.69 -8.51 1.82
CA ILE A 167 -7.12 -8.13 0.53
C ILE A 167 -5.61 -7.93 0.67
N HIS A 168 -4.87 -8.35 -0.35
CA HIS A 168 -3.41 -8.35 -0.39
C HIS A 168 -2.92 -7.56 -1.60
N PRO A 169 -2.82 -6.23 -1.48
CA PRO A 169 -2.36 -5.40 -2.59
C PRO A 169 -0.89 -5.64 -2.93
N GLY A 170 -0.57 -5.57 -4.23
CA GLY A 170 0.81 -5.53 -4.74
C GLY A 170 1.52 -4.21 -4.42
N LEU A 171 2.49 -3.83 -5.25
CA LEU A 171 3.17 -2.53 -5.17
C LEU A 171 2.20 -1.43 -5.61
N ILE A 172 1.61 -0.74 -4.63
CA ILE A 172 0.60 0.29 -4.89
C ILE A 172 1.26 1.57 -5.38
N LEU A 173 0.88 1.98 -6.59
CA LEU A 173 1.18 3.27 -7.20
C LEU A 173 -0.13 3.97 -7.56
N GLY A 174 -0.07 5.12 -8.25
CA GLY A 174 -1.27 5.84 -8.69
C GLY A 174 -1.42 7.21 -8.05
N PRO A 175 -2.47 7.95 -8.39
CA PRO A 175 -2.68 9.33 -7.96
C PRO A 175 -3.27 9.46 -6.55
N ARG A 176 -3.48 10.72 -6.13
CA ARG A 176 -4.21 11.15 -4.92
C ARG A 176 -3.57 10.73 -3.61
N PHE A 177 -2.24 10.53 -3.57
CA PHE A 177 -1.52 10.53 -2.30
C PHE A 177 -1.24 11.97 -1.86
N TRP A 178 -1.33 12.23 -0.55
CA TRP A 178 -0.98 13.51 0.05
C TRP A 178 0.48 13.57 0.48
N LYS A 179 0.98 12.45 0.93
CA LYS A 179 2.40 12.20 1.19
C LYS A 179 2.81 10.95 0.43
N PRO A 180 3.96 10.96 -0.25
CA PRO A 180 4.46 9.77 -0.92
C PRO A 180 4.61 8.61 0.07
N SER A 181 3.99 7.47 -0.22
CA SER A 181 4.30 6.20 0.45
C SER A 181 5.72 5.75 0.06
N GLU A 182 6.26 4.77 0.76
CA GLU A 182 7.61 4.24 0.42
C GLU A 182 7.69 3.81 -1.06
N SER A 183 6.63 3.18 -1.60
CA SER A 183 6.56 2.78 -3.02
C SER A 183 6.58 3.99 -3.96
N VAL A 184 5.76 5.00 -3.67
CA VAL A 184 5.68 6.23 -4.48
C VAL A 184 6.94 7.08 -4.31
N ALA A 185 7.55 7.08 -3.12
CA ALA A 185 8.79 7.84 -2.86
C ALA A 185 9.93 7.42 -3.80
N GLN A 186 10.00 6.14 -4.21
CA GLN A 186 10.98 5.67 -5.20
C GLN A 186 10.76 6.34 -6.57
N ILE A 187 9.49 6.51 -6.98
CA ILE A 187 9.15 7.20 -8.23
C ILE A 187 9.51 8.70 -8.12
N VAL A 188 9.13 9.35 -7.01
CA VAL A 188 9.47 10.75 -6.74
C VAL A 188 11.00 10.96 -6.74
N GLN A 189 11.74 10.06 -6.13
CA GLN A 189 13.20 10.09 -6.11
C GLN A 189 13.78 9.96 -7.53
N PHE A 190 13.31 8.98 -8.31
CA PHE A 190 13.75 8.80 -9.68
C PHE A 190 13.50 10.05 -10.53
N VAL A 191 12.30 10.62 -10.46
CA VAL A 191 11.93 11.82 -11.21
C VAL A 191 12.83 13.01 -10.83
N ASN A 192 13.17 13.18 -9.55
CA ASN A 192 13.96 14.31 -9.09
C ASN A 192 15.47 14.12 -9.22
N GLN A 193 15.97 12.91 -9.03
CA GLN A 193 17.41 12.66 -8.93
C GLN A 193 17.95 11.73 -10.03
N GLY A 194 17.05 10.97 -10.69
CA GLY A 194 17.46 9.85 -11.53
C GLY A 194 17.88 8.64 -10.69
N ALA A 195 18.33 7.60 -11.36
CA ALA A 195 18.94 6.44 -10.72
C ALA A 195 20.06 5.91 -11.62
N PRO A 196 21.32 5.80 -11.16
CA PRO A 196 22.42 5.27 -11.98
C PRO A 196 22.42 3.73 -11.99
N ILE A 197 21.88 3.10 -10.96
CA ILE A 197 21.94 1.66 -10.71
C ILE A 197 20.56 1.05 -10.59
N TYR A 198 20.47 -0.24 -10.90
CA TYR A 198 19.34 -1.09 -10.59
C TYR A 198 19.82 -2.45 -10.09
N PHE A 199 18.94 -3.22 -9.47
CA PHE A 199 19.21 -4.59 -9.02
C PHE A 199 18.18 -5.56 -9.63
N ASP A 200 18.51 -6.86 -9.63
CA ASP A 200 17.56 -7.89 -10.02
C ASP A 200 16.41 -7.98 -9.03
N GLY A 201 15.24 -8.27 -9.54
CA GLY A 201 14.01 -8.41 -8.79
C GLY A 201 12.83 -7.89 -9.57
N GLY A 202 11.64 -8.02 -8.99
CA GLY A 202 10.43 -7.58 -9.65
C GLY A 202 9.26 -7.46 -8.67
N PHE A 203 8.22 -6.76 -9.11
CA PHE A 203 7.03 -6.49 -8.33
C PHE A 203 5.77 -6.62 -9.17
N SER A 204 4.66 -7.00 -8.55
CA SER A 204 3.34 -6.80 -9.13
C SER A 204 2.89 -5.37 -8.85
N VAL A 205 2.89 -4.53 -9.90
CA VAL A 205 2.46 -3.12 -9.81
C VAL A 205 0.95 -3.03 -9.93
N VAL A 206 0.31 -2.27 -9.04
CA VAL A 206 -1.14 -2.07 -9.05
C VAL A 206 -1.50 -0.61 -8.83
N ASP A 207 -2.52 -0.12 -9.54
CA ASP A 207 -3.05 1.22 -9.35
C ASP A 207 -3.92 1.28 -8.08
N VAL A 208 -3.80 2.38 -7.33
CA VAL A 208 -4.56 2.58 -6.09
C VAL A 208 -6.07 2.58 -6.31
N ASP A 209 -6.55 3.05 -7.47
CA ASP A 209 -7.98 3.01 -7.80
C ASP A 209 -8.47 1.57 -8.03
N ASP A 210 -7.61 0.70 -8.56
CA ASP A 210 -7.91 -0.73 -8.70
C ASP A 210 -7.94 -1.43 -7.35
N VAL A 211 -7.02 -1.08 -6.44
CA VAL A 211 -7.05 -1.57 -5.05
C VAL A 211 -8.33 -1.14 -4.35
N ALA A 212 -8.73 0.12 -4.48
CA ALA A 212 -9.96 0.64 -3.87
C ALA A 212 -11.20 -0.07 -4.45
N ARG A 213 -11.27 -0.24 -5.77
CA ARG A 213 -12.34 -1.00 -6.45
C ARG A 213 -12.34 -2.47 -6.01
N GLY A 214 -11.16 -3.09 -5.94
CA GLY A 214 -11.00 -4.46 -5.46
C GLY A 214 -11.45 -4.65 -4.01
N ALA A 215 -11.20 -3.66 -3.15
CA ALA A 215 -11.70 -3.67 -1.77
C ALA A 215 -13.23 -3.63 -1.73
N ILE A 216 -13.87 -2.80 -2.56
CA ILE A 216 -15.34 -2.73 -2.69
C ILE A 216 -15.89 -4.08 -3.18
N LEU A 217 -15.30 -4.65 -4.21
CA LEU A 217 -15.69 -5.96 -4.71
C LEU A 217 -15.49 -7.07 -3.65
N ALA A 218 -14.44 -7.01 -2.84
CA ALA A 218 -14.21 -7.94 -1.73
C ALA A 218 -15.27 -7.79 -0.62
N MET A 219 -15.77 -6.58 -0.37
CA MET A 219 -16.90 -6.36 0.54
C MET A 219 -18.17 -7.01 0.00
N GLU A 220 -18.46 -6.83 -1.28
CA GLU A 220 -19.70 -7.28 -1.92
C GLU A 220 -19.72 -8.79 -2.20
N ARG A 221 -18.61 -9.36 -2.67
CA ARG A 221 -18.53 -10.70 -3.25
C ARG A 221 -17.52 -11.62 -2.57
N GLY A 222 -16.57 -11.06 -1.81
CA GLY A 222 -15.53 -11.84 -1.16
C GLY A 222 -16.11 -12.79 -0.12
N ARG A 223 -15.64 -14.04 -0.13
CA ARG A 223 -16.06 -15.05 0.85
C ARG A 223 -15.42 -14.78 2.20
N THR A 224 -16.17 -15.02 3.27
CA THR A 224 -15.67 -14.91 4.64
C THR A 224 -14.54 -15.89 4.88
N GLY A 225 -13.46 -15.42 5.52
CA GLY A 225 -12.27 -16.21 5.83
C GLY A 225 -11.27 -16.31 4.66
N GLU A 226 -11.58 -15.74 3.50
CA GLU A 226 -10.74 -15.83 2.32
C GLU A 226 -9.79 -14.63 2.17
N ARG A 227 -8.66 -14.92 1.51
CA ARG A 227 -7.64 -13.97 1.09
C ARG A 227 -7.82 -13.70 -0.41
N TYR A 228 -7.64 -12.45 -0.85
CA TYR A 228 -7.65 -12.06 -2.26
C TYR A 228 -6.47 -11.17 -2.59
N ILE A 229 -5.65 -11.59 -3.53
CA ILE A 229 -4.53 -10.81 -4.04
C ILE A 229 -5.07 -9.75 -5.01
N LEU A 230 -4.87 -8.48 -4.66
CA LEU A 230 -5.18 -7.35 -5.53
C LEU A 230 -3.88 -6.84 -6.15
N ALA A 231 -3.31 -7.63 -7.03
CA ALA A 231 -2.10 -7.30 -7.78
C ALA A 231 -2.47 -6.88 -9.20
N GLY A 232 -1.55 -6.18 -9.86
CA GLY A 232 -1.66 -5.82 -11.27
C GLY A 232 -0.66 -6.59 -12.11
N GLU A 233 0.10 -5.88 -12.94
CA GLU A 233 1.08 -6.45 -13.84
C GLU A 233 2.41 -6.77 -13.14
N ASN A 234 2.95 -7.96 -13.37
CA ASN A 234 4.27 -8.38 -12.88
C ASN A 234 5.35 -7.77 -13.76
N VAL A 235 6.20 -6.92 -13.20
CA VAL A 235 7.29 -6.25 -13.91
C VAL A 235 8.61 -6.35 -13.15
N THR A 236 9.71 -6.49 -13.87
CA THR A 236 11.05 -6.41 -13.27
C THR A 236 11.38 -4.97 -12.85
N VAL A 237 12.29 -4.82 -11.89
CA VAL A 237 12.82 -3.50 -11.50
C VAL A 237 13.36 -2.75 -12.72
N LYS A 238 14.05 -3.45 -13.63
CA LYS A 238 14.55 -2.87 -14.89
C LYS A 238 13.43 -2.35 -15.79
N GLN A 239 12.34 -3.12 -15.96
CA GLN A 239 11.17 -2.71 -16.74
C GLN A 239 10.47 -1.51 -16.12
N LEU A 240 10.31 -1.48 -14.78
CA LEU A 240 9.73 -0.35 -14.08
C LEU A 240 10.53 0.94 -14.32
N PHE A 241 11.85 0.87 -14.22
CA PHE A 241 12.72 2.02 -14.54
C PHE A 241 12.66 2.41 -16.02
N ALA A 242 12.52 1.45 -16.94
CA ALA A 242 12.37 1.74 -18.36
C ALA A 242 11.06 2.50 -18.66
N LEU A 243 9.95 2.08 -18.03
CA LEU A 243 8.66 2.80 -18.11
C LEU A 243 8.75 4.22 -17.57
N MET A 244 9.39 4.40 -16.42
CA MET A 244 9.61 5.75 -15.86
C MET A 244 10.47 6.62 -16.78
N ALA A 245 11.52 6.06 -17.37
CA ALA A 245 12.41 6.76 -18.27
C ALA A 245 11.68 7.19 -19.57
N GLU A 246 10.90 6.28 -20.15
CA GLU A 246 10.05 6.56 -21.34
C GLU A 246 9.09 7.71 -21.07
N LEU A 247 8.37 7.66 -19.95
CA LEU A 247 7.33 8.64 -19.61
C LEU A 247 7.88 10.01 -19.21
N THR A 248 9.14 10.10 -18.78
CA THR A 248 9.75 11.34 -18.27
C THR A 248 10.84 11.92 -19.17
N GLY A 249 11.30 11.18 -20.16
CA GLY A 249 12.47 11.53 -20.96
C GLY A 249 13.81 11.45 -20.21
N LEU A 250 13.80 10.90 -18.99
CA LEU A 250 15.03 10.68 -18.21
C LEU A 250 15.74 9.40 -18.69
N ARG A 251 17.01 9.27 -18.30
CA ARG A 251 17.78 8.05 -18.60
C ARG A 251 17.43 6.94 -17.60
N ALA A 252 17.12 5.76 -18.12
CA ALA A 252 17.01 4.57 -17.28
C ALA A 252 18.38 4.19 -16.68
N PRO A 253 18.42 3.57 -15.48
CA PRO A 253 19.65 3.05 -14.92
C PRO A 253 20.25 1.97 -15.83
N SER A 254 21.56 2.06 -16.05
CA SER A 254 22.30 1.14 -16.94
C SER A 254 23.20 0.17 -16.19
N ILE A 255 23.53 0.47 -14.93
CA ILE A 255 24.46 -0.33 -14.15
C ILE A 255 23.66 -1.30 -13.26
N LYS A 256 23.80 -2.60 -13.55
CA LYS A 256 23.24 -3.64 -12.69
C LYS A 256 24.15 -3.87 -11.50
N LEU A 257 23.63 -3.65 -10.29
CA LEU A 257 24.37 -3.90 -9.06
C LEU A 257 24.04 -5.30 -8.51
N PRO A 258 25.05 -6.18 -8.34
CA PRO A 258 24.83 -7.48 -7.72
C PRO A 258 24.31 -7.33 -6.29
N VAL A 259 23.36 -8.16 -5.89
CA VAL A 259 22.73 -8.11 -4.54
C VAL A 259 23.77 -8.28 -3.43
N GLY A 260 24.81 -9.10 -3.63
CA GLY A 260 25.91 -9.23 -2.67
C GLY A 260 26.64 -7.92 -2.39
N VAL A 261 26.84 -7.08 -3.43
CA VAL A 261 27.45 -5.75 -3.27
C VAL A 261 26.48 -4.81 -2.51
N LEU A 262 25.17 -4.86 -2.84
CA LEU A 262 24.16 -4.09 -2.11
C LEU A 262 24.13 -4.45 -0.62
N ARG A 263 24.25 -5.74 -0.27
CA ARG A 263 24.32 -6.19 1.12
C ARG A 263 25.51 -5.60 1.88
N VAL A 264 26.70 -5.60 1.26
CA VAL A 264 27.92 -5.01 1.87
C VAL A 264 27.73 -3.50 2.09
N ILE A 265 27.19 -2.78 1.10
CA ILE A 265 26.90 -1.35 1.22
C ILE A 265 25.89 -1.10 2.34
N ALA A 266 24.80 -1.87 2.36
CA ALA A 266 23.75 -1.75 3.36
C ALA A 266 24.26 -2.02 4.79
N ALA A 267 25.09 -3.04 4.98
CA ALA A 267 25.73 -3.34 6.26
C ALA A 267 26.63 -2.19 6.74
N GLY A 268 27.39 -1.56 5.86
CA GLY A 268 28.17 -0.37 6.19
C GLY A 268 27.28 0.81 6.61
N MET A 269 26.17 1.04 5.90
CA MET A 269 25.21 2.10 6.23
C MET A 269 24.47 1.82 7.56
N GLU A 270 24.18 0.55 7.86
CA GLU A 270 23.61 0.17 9.16
C GLU A 270 24.54 0.48 10.32
N LEU A 271 25.85 0.23 10.17
CA LEU A 271 26.82 0.56 11.20
C LEU A 271 26.82 2.07 11.48
N VAL A 272 26.79 2.90 10.43
CA VAL A 272 26.67 4.37 10.57
C VAL A 272 25.33 4.75 11.22
N SER A 273 24.24 4.08 10.86
CA SER A 273 22.91 4.28 11.43
C SER A 273 22.89 4.01 12.94
N ARG A 274 23.53 2.94 13.38
CA ARG A 274 23.63 2.58 14.83
C ARG A 274 24.34 3.66 15.64
N VAL A 275 25.37 4.30 15.05
CA VAL A 275 26.11 5.38 15.74
C VAL A 275 25.33 6.70 15.69
N THR A 276 24.75 7.04 14.55
CA THR A 276 24.09 8.34 14.34
C THR A 276 22.64 8.35 14.78
N GLY A 277 22.01 7.15 14.91
CA GLY A 277 20.58 6.97 15.17
C GLY A 277 19.68 7.48 14.05
N ARG A 278 20.21 7.67 12.84
CA ARG A 278 19.44 8.07 11.63
C ARG A 278 19.11 6.83 10.81
N ARG A 279 17.97 6.87 10.12
CA ARG A 279 17.58 5.81 9.18
C ARG A 279 18.68 5.63 8.12
N PRO A 280 19.13 4.37 7.86
CA PRO A 280 20.10 4.10 6.80
C PRO A 280 19.43 4.39 5.44
N MET A 281 20.22 4.84 4.45
CA MET A 281 19.70 5.12 3.12
C MET A 281 19.33 3.82 2.37
N ILE A 282 20.07 2.74 2.63
CA ILE A 282 19.77 1.38 2.20
C ILE A 282 19.70 0.53 3.45
N ASP A 283 18.52 -0.03 3.72
CA ASP A 283 18.28 -0.89 4.87
C ASP A 283 18.63 -2.34 4.52
N PRO A 284 19.51 -3.03 5.25
CA PRO A 284 19.85 -4.42 4.98
C PRO A 284 18.65 -5.34 4.93
N SER A 285 17.66 -5.14 5.80
CA SER A 285 16.45 -5.96 5.82
C SER A 285 15.63 -5.84 4.53
N GLN A 286 15.63 -4.65 3.90
CA GLN A 286 14.99 -4.44 2.61
C GLN A 286 15.77 -5.09 1.47
N VAL A 287 17.11 -5.07 1.54
CA VAL A 287 17.94 -5.77 0.55
C VAL A 287 17.71 -7.27 0.62
N ASP A 288 17.59 -7.83 1.82
CA ASP A 288 17.32 -9.26 2.03
C ASP A 288 15.88 -9.64 1.63
N GLU A 289 14.92 -8.73 1.83
CA GLU A 289 13.51 -8.95 1.46
C GLU A 289 13.28 -8.88 -0.05
N PHE A 290 13.86 -7.90 -0.75
CA PHE A 290 13.51 -7.58 -2.13
C PHE A 290 14.65 -7.83 -3.13
N GLY A 291 15.90 -7.86 -2.67
CA GLY A 291 17.06 -7.98 -3.56
C GLY A 291 17.18 -9.35 -4.22
N GLY A 292 17.06 -9.41 -5.54
CA GLY A 292 17.11 -10.65 -6.31
C GLY A 292 15.86 -11.49 -6.23
N ARG A 293 14.80 -11.00 -5.58
CA ARG A 293 13.53 -11.71 -5.40
C ARG A 293 12.44 -11.10 -6.28
N TYR A 294 11.45 -11.91 -6.61
CA TYR A 294 10.33 -11.53 -7.46
C TYR A 294 9.02 -11.65 -6.69
N ALA A 295 8.50 -10.51 -6.25
CA ALA A 295 7.17 -10.38 -5.66
C ALA A 295 6.11 -10.43 -6.78
N TYR A 296 6.05 -11.56 -7.48
CA TYR A 296 5.13 -11.83 -8.58
C TYR A 296 3.95 -12.63 -8.09
N PHE A 297 2.76 -12.15 -8.41
CA PHE A 297 1.53 -12.73 -7.91
C PHE A 297 0.57 -13.11 -9.03
N ASP A 298 -0.19 -14.18 -8.78
CA ASP A 298 -1.35 -14.61 -9.55
C ASP A 298 -2.61 -14.06 -8.88
N ASN A 299 -3.28 -13.14 -9.55
CA ASN A 299 -4.53 -12.52 -9.10
C ASN A 299 -5.78 -13.19 -9.69
N SER A 300 -5.65 -14.34 -10.35
CA SER A 300 -6.74 -15.03 -11.06
C SER A 300 -7.93 -15.35 -10.16
N LYS A 301 -7.70 -15.62 -8.87
CA LYS A 301 -8.78 -15.82 -7.89
C LYS A 301 -9.63 -14.55 -7.73
N ALA A 302 -9.00 -13.38 -7.54
CA ALA A 302 -9.72 -12.11 -7.45
C ALA A 302 -10.49 -11.80 -8.75
N VAL A 303 -9.89 -12.08 -9.91
CA VAL A 303 -10.55 -11.92 -11.22
C VAL A 303 -11.80 -12.80 -11.33
N ARG A 304 -11.68 -14.10 -11.01
CA ARG A 304 -12.81 -15.05 -11.13
C ARG A 304 -13.92 -14.80 -10.11
N GLU A 305 -13.55 -14.60 -8.84
CA GLU A 305 -14.52 -14.60 -7.75
C GLU A 305 -15.09 -13.20 -7.47
N LEU A 306 -14.28 -12.16 -7.65
CA LEU A 306 -14.70 -10.77 -7.39
C LEU A 306 -15.10 -10.01 -8.67
N GLY A 307 -14.63 -10.43 -9.84
CA GLY A 307 -14.70 -9.64 -11.08
C GLY A 307 -13.65 -8.52 -11.06
N TYR A 308 -12.52 -8.73 -10.39
CA TYR A 308 -11.42 -7.78 -10.31
C TYR A 308 -10.80 -7.53 -11.68
N SER A 309 -10.45 -6.29 -11.95
CA SER A 309 -9.67 -5.88 -13.12
C SER A 309 -8.65 -4.83 -12.70
N PHE A 310 -7.61 -4.64 -13.49
CA PHE A 310 -6.51 -3.75 -13.16
C PHE A 310 -5.93 -3.07 -14.40
N LEU A 311 -5.32 -1.90 -14.20
CA LEU A 311 -4.62 -1.15 -15.22
C LEU A 311 -3.24 -1.77 -15.50
N SER A 312 -2.69 -1.54 -16.69
CA SER A 312 -1.31 -1.91 -17.01
C SER A 312 -0.32 -1.15 -16.11
N ALA A 313 0.87 -1.72 -15.91
CA ALA A 313 1.94 -1.05 -15.19
C ALA A 313 2.32 0.30 -15.83
N ARG A 314 2.32 0.37 -17.17
CA ARG A 314 2.58 1.61 -17.91
C ARG A 314 1.57 2.70 -17.54
N GLU A 315 0.28 2.38 -17.57
CA GLU A 315 -0.79 3.34 -17.25
C GLU A 315 -0.74 3.77 -15.77
N THR A 316 -0.50 2.82 -14.86
CA THR A 316 -0.34 3.08 -13.43
C THR A 316 0.84 4.03 -13.14
N VAL A 317 1.99 3.78 -13.77
CA VAL A 317 3.19 4.65 -13.64
C VAL A 317 2.92 6.02 -14.25
N ARG A 318 2.27 6.08 -15.42
CA ARG A 318 1.86 7.32 -16.07
C ARG A 318 1.01 8.20 -15.15
N ARG A 319 -0.04 7.63 -14.56
CA ARG A 319 -0.93 8.34 -13.62
C ARG A 319 -0.20 8.80 -12.37
N THR A 320 0.73 7.98 -11.88
CA THR A 320 1.58 8.34 -10.72
C THR A 320 2.45 9.55 -11.04
N ILE A 321 3.13 9.56 -12.20
CA ILE A 321 4.00 10.65 -12.63
C ILE A 321 3.18 11.92 -12.87
N ALA A 322 2.02 11.82 -13.51
CA ALA A 322 1.13 12.96 -13.72
C ALA A 322 0.77 13.63 -12.39
N TRP A 323 0.38 12.85 -11.37
CA TRP A 323 0.08 13.35 -10.04
C TRP A 323 1.29 13.98 -9.34
N ILE A 324 2.47 13.37 -9.45
CA ILE A 324 3.72 13.89 -8.91
C ILE A 324 4.02 15.29 -9.48
N VAL A 325 3.83 15.46 -10.78
CA VAL A 325 4.08 16.73 -11.48
C VAL A 325 3.03 17.77 -11.09
N GLU A 326 1.75 17.40 -11.11
CA GLU A 326 0.62 18.28 -10.78
C GLU A 326 0.70 18.80 -9.35
N ARG A 327 1.01 17.94 -8.39
CA ARG A 327 1.06 18.27 -6.95
C ARG A 327 2.38 18.90 -6.50
N GLY A 328 3.29 19.20 -7.41
CA GLY A 328 4.54 19.91 -7.10
C GLY A 328 5.59 19.07 -6.36
N PHE A 329 5.52 17.73 -6.43
CA PHE A 329 6.57 16.86 -5.89
C PHE A 329 7.84 16.84 -6.76
N VAL A 330 7.84 17.52 -7.90
CA VAL A 330 8.99 17.70 -8.78
C VAL A 330 9.65 19.03 -8.49
N THR A 331 10.96 19.03 -8.26
CA THR A 331 11.74 20.25 -8.07
C THR A 331 11.71 21.13 -9.33
N GLU A 332 11.76 22.46 -9.17
CA GLU A 332 11.70 23.39 -10.30
C GLU A 332 12.82 23.16 -11.32
N GLN A 333 14.04 22.90 -10.83
CA GLN A 333 15.18 22.57 -11.68
C GLN A 333 14.90 21.33 -12.54
N ARG A 334 14.28 20.29 -11.96
CA ARG A 334 13.97 19.06 -12.68
C ARG A 334 12.82 19.26 -13.66
N ARG A 335 11.80 20.00 -13.30
CA ARG A 335 10.66 20.32 -14.17
C ARG A 335 11.08 20.88 -15.52
N ARG A 336 12.16 21.64 -15.55
CA ARG A 336 12.71 22.25 -16.79
C ARG A 336 13.36 21.24 -17.74
N VAL A 337 13.80 20.09 -17.23
CA VAL A 337 14.50 19.06 -18.04
C VAL A 337 13.62 17.84 -18.32
N LEU A 338 12.47 17.70 -17.67
CA LEU A 338 11.55 16.62 -17.98
C LEU A 338 10.97 16.81 -19.38
N ARG A 339 11.00 15.73 -20.17
CA ARG A 339 10.30 15.62 -21.46
C ARG A 339 9.16 14.63 -21.28
N LEU A 340 8.08 15.11 -20.66
CA LEU A 340 6.93 14.27 -20.38
C LEU A 340 6.29 13.78 -21.68
N ASP A 341 6.00 12.48 -21.72
CA ASP A 341 5.16 11.90 -22.76
C ASP A 341 3.82 12.68 -22.84
N ALA A 342 3.30 12.87 -24.06
CA ALA A 342 2.07 13.66 -24.27
C ALA A 342 0.89 13.13 -23.42
N SER A 343 0.84 11.83 -23.18
CA SER A 343 -0.18 11.21 -22.34
C SER A 343 -0.10 11.60 -20.86
N VAL A 344 1.10 11.94 -20.36
CA VAL A 344 1.30 12.44 -18.99
C VAL A 344 0.80 13.87 -18.89
N GLY A 345 1.12 14.73 -19.88
CA GLY A 345 0.69 16.12 -19.91
C GLY A 345 -0.81 16.32 -20.00
N ALA A 346 -1.51 15.47 -20.76
CA ALA A 346 -2.97 15.53 -20.89
C ALA A 346 -3.70 15.18 -19.58
N ALA A 347 -3.14 14.27 -18.79
CA ALA A 347 -3.74 13.87 -17.50
C ALA A 347 -3.56 14.90 -16.39
N ALA A 348 -2.52 15.74 -16.46
CA ALA A 348 -2.29 16.82 -15.51
C ALA A 348 -3.28 18.00 -15.67
N ASN A 349 -4.00 18.05 -16.77
CA ASN A 349 -4.97 19.12 -17.10
C ASN A 349 -6.44 18.71 -16.90
N VAL A 350 -6.74 17.52 -16.39
CA VAL A 350 -8.12 17.12 -16.04
C VAL A 350 -8.42 17.66 -14.63
N PRO A 351 -9.43 18.52 -14.42
CA PRO A 351 -9.81 19.00 -13.10
C PRO A 351 -10.17 17.82 -12.19
N SER A 352 -9.62 17.83 -10.98
CA SER A 352 -9.79 16.82 -9.91
C SER A 352 -11.22 16.81 -9.34
#